data_2b898df55ebdbecd5eca449bd5d4c45d
#
_entry.id   2b898df55ebdbecd5eca449bd5d4c45d
#
_cell.length_a   1.000
_cell.length_b   1.000
_cell.length_c   1.000
_cell.angle_alpha   90.00
_cell.angle_beta   90.00
_cell.angle_gamma   90.00
#
_symmetry.space_group_name_H-M   'P 1'
#
loop_
_entity.id
_entity.type
_entity.pdbx_description
1 polymer ?
#
loop_
_entity_poly.entity_id
_entity_poly.type
_entity_poly.pdbx_seq_one_letter_code
_entity_poly.pdbx_strand_id
1 'polypeptide(L)'
;MRVSLPESVFPPGGGGEILKLGELFRIAEWHERLAWRPFRPKVEIYRLYGDEIGPRAALLRFQPGGHVPLHEHTGYEHILVLAGSQEDDTGIVKAGDLVINAPGTRHSVLSREGCVVLAVYEKPVKFIGVDVPVI
;
A
#
# COMPACT_ATOMS: atom_id res chain seq x y z
N MET A 1 15.11 -16.51 -9.76
CA MET A 1 14.60 -15.14 -9.64
C MET A 1 15.66 -14.24 -9.04
N ARG A 2 15.76 -13.06 -9.52
CA ARG A 2 16.69 -12.08 -9.03
C ARG A 2 15.95 -10.80 -8.67
N VAL A 3 16.14 -10.33 -7.45
CA VAL A 3 15.51 -9.11 -6.97
C VAL A 3 16.60 -8.24 -6.38
N SER A 4 16.69 -7.01 -6.87
CA SER A 4 17.58 -6.01 -6.31
C SER A 4 16.79 -5.22 -5.28
N LEU A 5 17.07 -5.45 -4.00
CA LEU A 5 16.36 -4.80 -2.91
C LEU A 5 17.27 -3.77 -2.25
N PRO A 6 16.80 -2.55 -2.08
CA PRO A 6 17.55 -1.58 -1.28
C PRO A 6 17.47 -1.97 0.19
N GLU A 7 18.51 -1.68 0.95
CA GLU A 7 18.49 -1.90 2.40
C GLU A 7 17.59 -0.92 3.12
N SER A 8 17.31 0.21 2.49
CA SER A 8 16.45 1.24 3.05
C SER A 8 15.60 1.86 1.95
N VAL A 9 14.50 2.46 2.34
CA VAL A 9 13.66 3.22 1.41
C VAL A 9 14.33 4.56 1.14
N PHE A 10 13.94 5.19 0.03
CA PHE A 10 14.35 6.54 -0.27
C PHE A 10 13.81 7.51 0.78
N PRO A 11 14.55 8.57 1.11
CA PRO A 11 14.03 9.58 2.01
C PRO A 11 12.78 10.23 1.43
N PRO A 12 11.88 10.75 2.30
CA PRO A 12 10.72 11.48 1.83
C PRO A 12 11.12 12.60 0.89
N GLY A 13 10.33 12.79 -0.18
CA GLY A 13 10.63 13.78 -1.21
C GLY A 13 11.50 13.28 -2.33
N GLY A 14 11.95 12.05 -2.24
CA GLY A 14 12.81 11.44 -3.25
C GLY A 14 14.26 11.87 -3.10
N GLY A 15 15.15 11.27 -3.86
CA GLY A 15 16.57 11.51 -3.75
C GLY A 15 17.31 11.56 -5.08
N GLY A 16 16.59 11.59 -6.21
CA GLY A 16 17.22 11.56 -7.52
C GLY A 16 17.81 10.21 -7.91
N GLU A 17 17.51 9.18 -7.16
CA GLU A 17 17.97 7.83 -7.41
C GLU A 17 16.94 7.01 -8.16
N ILE A 18 17.39 5.92 -8.79
CA ILE A 18 16.50 4.99 -9.46
C ILE A 18 16.32 3.78 -8.56
N LEU A 19 15.07 3.49 -8.18
CA LEU A 19 14.70 2.29 -7.45
C LEU A 19 14.07 1.29 -8.42
N LYS A 20 14.58 0.07 -8.41
CA LYS A 20 14.04 -1.00 -9.24
C LYS A 20 13.66 -2.18 -8.37
N LEU A 21 12.39 -2.59 -8.43
CA LEU A 21 11.91 -3.80 -7.77
C LEU A 21 11.45 -4.77 -8.87
N GLY A 22 12.13 -5.89 -8.97
CA GLY A 22 11.78 -6.90 -9.97
C GLY A 22 10.82 -7.95 -9.40
N GLU A 23 10.20 -8.70 -10.29
CA GLU A 23 9.39 -9.86 -9.93
C GLU A 23 8.25 -9.54 -8.95
N LEU A 24 7.59 -8.40 -9.13
CA LEU A 24 6.55 -7.95 -8.20
C LEU A 24 5.36 -8.92 -8.10
N PHE A 25 4.96 -9.55 -9.20
CA PHE A 25 3.86 -10.52 -9.15
C PHE A 25 4.26 -11.85 -8.51
N ARG A 26 5.52 -12.00 -8.14
CA ARG A 26 6.02 -13.12 -7.35
C ARG A 26 6.40 -12.70 -5.94
N ILE A 27 5.89 -11.57 -5.50
CA ILE A 27 6.27 -10.99 -4.20
C ILE A 27 5.94 -11.94 -3.04
N ALA A 28 4.95 -12.81 -3.18
CA ALA A 28 4.65 -13.81 -2.17
C ALA A 28 5.86 -14.70 -1.85
N GLU A 29 6.80 -14.84 -2.79
CA GLU A 29 7.99 -15.67 -2.61
C GLU A 29 9.14 -14.93 -1.95
N TRP A 30 9.12 -13.60 -1.95
CA TRP A 30 10.29 -12.85 -1.47
C TRP A 30 9.96 -11.64 -0.58
N HIS A 31 8.68 -11.37 -0.27
CA HIS A 31 8.33 -10.19 0.53
C HIS A 31 9.02 -10.15 1.89
N GLU A 32 9.39 -11.30 2.46
CA GLU A 32 10.10 -11.35 3.73
C GLU A 32 11.47 -10.66 3.70
N ARG A 33 12.03 -10.44 2.52
CA ARG A 33 13.32 -9.75 2.37
C ARG A 33 13.24 -8.24 2.56
N LEU A 34 12.04 -7.69 2.51
CA LEU A 34 11.85 -6.25 2.69
C LEU A 34 11.85 -5.88 4.16
N ALA A 35 12.37 -4.69 4.46
CA ALA A 35 12.40 -4.17 5.83
C ALA A 35 11.06 -3.52 6.16
N TRP A 36 10.04 -4.32 6.31
CA TRP A 36 8.71 -3.86 6.68
C TRP A 36 8.72 -3.14 8.02
N ARG A 37 7.88 -2.11 8.13
CA ARG A 37 7.66 -1.39 9.38
C ARG A 37 6.20 -1.51 9.79
N PRO A 38 5.91 -1.52 11.09
CA PRO A 38 4.53 -1.50 11.54
C PRO A 38 3.83 -0.25 11.03
N PHE A 39 2.61 -0.40 10.56
CA PHE A 39 1.77 0.72 10.17
C PHE A 39 0.54 0.81 11.05
N ARG A 40 -0.17 -0.30 11.19
CA ARG A 40 -1.33 -0.45 12.06
C ARG A 40 -1.48 -1.94 12.38
N PRO A 41 -2.37 -2.34 13.31
CA PRO A 41 -2.51 -3.76 13.63
C PRO A 41 -2.74 -4.60 12.38
N LYS A 42 -1.92 -5.64 12.20
CA LYS A 42 -1.96 -6.57 11.08
C LYS A 42 -1.67 -5.95 9.71
N VAL A 43 -1.14 -4.73 9.66
CA VAL A 43 -0.74 -4.07 8.42
C VAL A 43 0.64 -3.48 8.58
N GLU A 44 1.52 -3.79 7.63
CA GLU A 44 2.89 -3.29 7.60
C GLU A 44 3.12 -2.51 6.33
N ILE A 45 4.09 -1.59 6.36
CA ILE A 45 4.38 -0.69 5.26
C ILE A 45 5.86 -0.73 4.90
N TYR A 46 6.12 -0.64 3.60
CA TYR A 46 7.45 -0.40 3.06
C TYR A 46 7.35 0.79 2.11
N ARG A 47 7.79 1.96 2.58
CA ARG A 47 7.68 3.20 1.81
C ARG A 47 8.68 3.21 0.68
N LEU A 48 8.21 3.60 -0.52
CA LEU A 48 9.03 3.71 -1.70
C LEU A 48 9.50 5.14 -1.93
N TYR A 49 8.60 6.11 -1.78
CA TYR A 49 8.93 7.52 -1.84
C TYR A 49 7.79 8.36 -1.30
N GLY A 50 8.06 9.65 -1.09
CA GLY A 50 7.04 10.62 -0.73
C GLY A 50 7.14 11.12 0.70
N ASP A 51 6.35 12.13 0.99
CA ASP A 51 6.25 12.72 2.31
C ASP A 51 4.79 12.70 2.78
N GLU A 52 4.49 13.44 3.85
CA GLU A 52 3.18 13.40 4.48
C GLU A 52 2.09 14.18 3.74
N ILE A 53 2.44 15.05 2.80
CA ILE A 53 1.48 15.95 2.15
C ILE A 53 1.42 15.82 0.64
N GLY A 54 2.46 15.30 0.01
CA GLY A 54 2.57 15.20 -1.44
C GLY A 54 2.34 13.80 -1.98
N PRO A 55 2.69 13.60 -3.25
CA PRO A 55 2.61 12.29 -3.87
C PRO A 55 3.48 11.28 -3.13
N ARG A 56 2.99 10.05 -3.04
CA ARG A 56 3.69 9.00 -2.31
C ARG A 56 3.38 7.63 -2.86
N ALA A 57 4.28 6.69 -2.61
CA ALA A 57 4.08 5.29 -2.96
C ALA A 57 4.63 4.39 -1.86
N ALA A 58 3.97 3.27 -1.65
CA ALA A 58 4.37 2.29 -0.67
C ALA A 58 3.87 0.92 -1.04
N LEU A 59 4.54 -0.11 -0.56
CA LEU A 59 3.98 -1.45 -0.48
C LEU A 59 3.31 -1.60 0.88
N LEU A 60 2.14 -2.19 0.90
CA LEU A 60 1.43 -2.53 2.14
C LEU A 60 1.28 -4.04 2.21
N ARG A 61 1.57 -4.60 3.37
CA ARG A 61 1.40 -6.03 3.61
C ARG A 61 0.37 -6.23 4.71
N PHE A 62 -0.74 -6.90 4.35
CA PHE A 62 -1.81 -7.21 5.29
C PHE A 62 -1.66 -8.64 5.75
N GLN A 63 -1.66 -8.84 7.05
CA GLN A 63 -1.85 -10.18 7.61
C GLN A 63 -3.31 -10.58 7.42
N PRO A 64 -3.65 -11.89 7.47
CA PRO A 64 -5.06 -12.28 7.43
C PRO A 64 -5.89 -11.56 8.49
N GLY A 65 -6.96 -10.91 8.05
CA GLY A 65 -7.80 -10.07 8.89
C GLY A 65 -7.33 -8.62 9.01
N GLY A 66 -6.26 -8.25 8.33
CA GLY A 66 -5.79 -6.87 8.29
C GLY A 66 -6.84 -5.94 7.70
N HIS A 67 -6.90 -4.72 8.22
CA HIS A 67 -8.02 -3.83 7.94
C HIS A 67 -7.55 -2.38 7.96
N VAL A 68 -8.10 -1.57 7.06
CA VAL A 68 -7.93 -0.12 7.07
C VAL A 68 -9.31 0.50 7.29
N PRO A 69 -9.48 1.33 8.34
CA PRO A 69 -10.79 1.91 8.66
C PRO A 69 -11.30 2.83 7.57
N LEU A 70 -12.56 3.20 7.68
CA LEU A 70 -13.21 4.11 6.73
C LEU A 70 -12.38 5.36 6.53
N HIS A 71 -12.11 5.67 5.28
CA HIS A 71 -11.33 6.84 4.90
C HIS A 71 -11.81 7.38 3.57
N GLU A 72 -11.48 8.64 3.32
CA GLU A 72 -11.79 9.35 2.09
C GLU A 72 -10.50 9.59 1.32
N HIS A 73 -10.56 9.37 0.01
CA HIS A 73 -9.45 9.70 -0.89
C HIS A 73 -9.52 11.19 -1.22
N THR A 74 -8.44 11.93 -0.89
CA THR A 74 -8.39 13.37 -1.14
C THR A 74 -7.71 13.70 -2.47
N GLY A 75 -7.09 12.71 -3.09
CA GLY A 75 -6.54 12.72 -4.44
C GLY A 75 -6.76 11.36 -5.07
N TYR A 76 -6.26 11.16 -6.27
CA TYR A 76 -6.30 9.82 -6.87
C TYR A 76 -5.39 8.87 -6.12
N GLU A 77 -5.86 7.64 -5.95
CA GLU A 77 -5.06 6.54 -5.42
C GLU A 77 -5.16 5.35 -6.36
N HIS A 78 -4.01 4.75 -6.67
CA HIS A 78 -3.92 3.52 -7.44
C HIS A 78 -3.50 2.40 -6.50
N ILE A 79 -4.25 1.31 -6.50
CA ILE A 79 -3.91 0.09 -5.75
C ILE A 79 -3.73 -1.03 -6.74
N LEU A 80 -2.54 -1.59 -6.82
CA LEU A 80 -2.27 -2.79 -7.59
C LEU A 80 -2.07 -3.95 -6.62
N VAL A 81 -2.96 -4.93 -6.68
CA VAL A 81 -2.83 -6.11 -5.81
C VAL A 81 -1.75 -7.02 -6.40
N LEU A 82 -0.73 -7.31 -5.62
CA LEU A 82 0.41 -8.13 -6.06
C LEU A 82 0.30 -9.58 -5.60
N ALA A 83 -0.33 -9.81 -4.44
CA ALA A 83 -0.56 -11.14 -3.88
C ALA A 83 -1.77 -11.08 -2.95
N GLY A 84 -2.52 -12.16 -2.86
CA GLY A 84 -3.68 -12.23 -2.00
C GLY A 84 -4.87 -11.45 -2.51
N SER A 85 -5.68 -10.93 -1.60
CA SER A 85 -6.90 -10.22 -1.95
C SER A 85 -7.25 -9.15 -0.93
N GLN A 86 -8.04 -8.16 -1.39
CA GLN A 86 -8.67 -7.14 -0.55
C GLN A 86 -10.14 -7.05 -0.91
N GLU A 87 -10.94 -6.61 0.04
CA GLU A 87 -12.35 -6.37 -0.21
C GLU A 87 -12.84 -5.10 0.46
N ASP A 88 -13.84 -4.51 -0.13
CA ASP A 88 -14.64 -3.42 0.43
C ASP A 88 -16.10 -3.68 0.08
N ASP A 89 -16.99 -2.71 0.31
CA ASP A 89 -18.42 -2.87 0.01
C ASP A 89 -18.73 -2.95 -1.48
N THR A 90 -17.78 -2.65 -2.36
CA THR A 90 -17.96 -2.77 -3.81
C THR A 90 -17.52 -4.11 -4.38
N GLY A 91 -16.79 -4.91 -3.59
CA GLY A 91 -16.37 -6.25 -4.04
C GLY A 91 -14.97 -6.62 -3.60
N ILE A 92 -14.49 -7.69 -4.19
CA ILE A 92 -13.18 -8.27 -3.90
C ILE A 92 -12.25 -8.02 -5.09
N VAL A 93 -11.01 -7.62 -4.80
CA VAL A 93 -9.93 -7.52 -5.78
C VAL A 93 -8.80 -8.44 -5.36
N LYS A 94 -8.08 -8.98 -6.32
CA LYS A 94 -7.05 -10.00 -6.09
C LYS A 94 -5.85 -9.76 -6.98
N ALA A 95 -4.81 -10.55 -6.78
CA ALA A 95 -3.54 -10.39 -7.48
C ALA A 95 -3.73 -10.16 -8.98
N GLY A 96 -3.14 -9.08 -9.48
CA GLY A 96 -3.27 -8.64 -10.86
C GLY A 96 -4.32 -7.57 -11.09
N ASP A 97 -5.21 -7.32 -10.12
CA ASP A 97 -6.25 -6.31 -10.27
C ASP A 97 -5.70 -4.91 -9.89
N LEU A 98 -6.10 -3.93 -10.66
CA LEU A 98 -5.81 -2.52 -10.40
C LEU A 98 -7.10 -1.79 -10.02
N VAL A 99 -7.06 -1.10 -8.89
CA VAL A 99 -8.15 -0.25 -8.44
C VAL A 99 -7.70 1.20 -8.51
N ILE A 100 -8.54 2.08 -9.06
CA ILE A 100 -8.30 3.51 -9.07
C ILE A 100 -9.41 4.17 -8.28
N ASN A 101 -9.02 4.77 -7.16
CA ASN A 101 -9.95 5.48 -6.28
C ASN A 101 -9.88 6.97 -6.58
N ALA A 102 -10.97 7.54 -7.08
CA ALA A 102 -11.04 8.96 -7.40
C ALA A 102 -11.20 9.81 -6.14
N PRO A 103 -10.81 11.11 -6.20
CA PRO A 103 -11.02 12.01 -5.08
C PRO A 103 -12.49 12.04 -4.65
N GLY A 104 -12.73 12.04 -3.35
CA GLY A 104 -14.07 12.06 -2.77
C GLY A 104 -14.67 10.68 -2.52
N THR A 105 -14.07 9.62 -3.05
CA THR A 105 -14.55 8.26 -2.76
C THR A 105 -14.12 7.82 -1.36
N ARG A 106 -14.93 6.96 -0.75
CA ARG A 106 -14.75 6.50 0.63
C ARG A 106 -14.89 5.00 0.70
N HIS A 107 -14.08 4.35 1.51
CA HIS A 107 -14.26 2.94 1.85
C HIS A 107 -13.46 2.55 3.10
N SER A 108 -13.78 1.39 3.63
CA SER A 108 -12.90 0.63 4.51
C SER A 108 -12.46 -0.60 3.75
N VAL A 109 -11.28 -1.12 4.09
CA VAL A 109 -10.68 -2.24 3.37
C VAL A 109 -10.36 -3.36 4.35
N LEU A 110 -10.68 -4.58 3.95
CA LEU A 110 -10.37 -5.79 4.71
C LEU A 110 -9.64 -6.78 3.81
N SER A 111 -8.60 -7.41 4.33
CA SER A 111 -7.99 -8.56 3.67
C SER A 111 -8.21 -9.80 4.53
N ARG A 112 -9.10 -10.70 4.12
CA ARG A 112 -9.41 -11.90 4.90
C ARG A 112 -8.25 -12.89 4.90
N GLU A 113 -7.61 -13.05 3.77
CA GLU A 113 -6.53 -14.03 3.62
C GLU A 113 -5.14 -13.42 3.68
N GLY A 114 -5.04 -12.10 3.77
CA GLY A 114 -3.78 -11.39 3.66
C GLY A 114 -3.51 -10.97 2.24
N CYS A 115 -2.65 -9.96 2.06
CA CYS A 115 -2.27 -9.49 0.73
C CYS A 115 -1.03 -8.63 0.78
N VAL A 116 -0.45 -8.42 -0.39
CA VAL A 116 0.54 -7.38 -0.61
C VAL A 116 0.05 -6.52 -1.75
N VAL A 117 0.02 -5.22 -1.55
CA VAL A 117 -0.43 -4.27 -2.58
C VAL A 117 0.60 -3.16 -2.77
N LEU A 118 0.63 -2.62 -3.99
CA LEU A 118 1.33 -1.38 -4.29
C LEU A 118 0.30 -0.26 -4.24
N ALA A 119 0.53 0.73 -3.40
CA ALA A 119 -0.31 1.91 -3.29
C ALA A 119 0.45 3.13 -3.79
N VAL A 120 -0.13 3.84 -4.75
CA VAL A 120 0.42 5.10 -5.29
C VAL A 120 -0.67 6.15 -5.20
N TYR A 121 -0.42 7.23 -4.50
CA TYR A 121 -1.46 8.24 -4.29
C TYR A 121 -0.90 9.65 -4.25
N GLU A 122 -1.74 10.59 -4.70
CA GLU A 122 -1.37 11.98 -4.87
C GLU A 122 -1.35 12.74 -3.54
N LYS A 123 -2.27 12.40 -2.64
CA LYS A 123 -2.47 13.09 -1.36
C LYS A 123 -2.81 12.08 -0.28
N PRO A 124 -2.56 12.42 1.00
CA PRO A 124 -2.94 11.57 2.11
C PRO A 124 -4.44 11.28 2.13
N VAL A 125 -4.81 10.07 2.52
CA VAL A 125 -6.21 9.76 2.79
C VAL A 125 -6.65 10.44 4.09
N LYS A 126 -7.96 10.70 4.20
CA LYS A 126 -8.56 11.31 5.38
C LYS A 126 -9.39 10.24 6.09
N PHE A 127 -8.97 9.86 7.29
CA PHE A 127 -9.74 8.91 8.08
C PHE A 127 -10.97 9.59 8.67
N ILE A 128 -12.06 8.84 8.74
CA ILE A 128 -13.36 9.37 9.14
C ILE A 128 -13.77 8.77 10.47
N GLY A 129 -13.99 9.64 11.47
CA GLY A 129 -14.48 9.22 12.78
C GLY A 129 -13.46 8.53 13.67
N VAL A 130 -12.18 8.46 13.26
CA VAL A 130 -11.13 7.86 14.06
C VAL A 130 -9.88 8.72 13.99
N ASP A 131 -9.07 8.64 15.05
CA ASP A 131 -7.79 9.33 15.12
C ASP A 131 -6.69 8.31 14.81
N VAL A 132 -6.23 8.31 13.57
CA VAL A 132 -5.22 7.37 13.10
C VAL A 132 -4.13 8.09 12.30
N PRO A 133 -2.91 7.53 12.25
CA PRO A 133 -1.85 8.14 11.45
C PRO A 133 -2.21 8.21 9.97
N VAL A 134 -1.70 9.25 9.32
CA VAL A 134 -1.83 9.43 7.89
C VAL A 134 -0.90 8.44 7.17
N ILE A 135 -1.40 7.82 6.15
CA ILE A 135 -0.60 6.90 5.33
C ILE A 135 0.41 7.68 4.49
#